data_78e80b15f1121707edf049c3fb343768
#
_entry.id   78e80b15f1121707edf049c3fb343768
#
_cell.length_a   1.000
_cell.length_b   1.000
_cell.length_c   1.000
_cell.angle_alpha   90.00
_cell.angle_beta   90.00
_cell.angle_gamma   90.00
#
_symmetry.space_group_name_H-M   'P 1'
#
loop_
_entity.id
_entity.type
_entity.pdbx_description
1 polymer ?
#
loop_
_entity_poly.entity_id
_entity_poly.type
_entity_poly.pdbx_seq_one_letter_code
_entity_poly.pdbx_strand_id
1 'polypeptide(L)'
;CDLVRSGENRRGRLGSAIPVRKDCRIASMTEPIPSAGETTIIGLPAITIPVTSTGDRPLTQEDLDTIARLSEGTALLISTRGAVSGSRYLLDEDKVTVGRDSRADILLDDSTVSRSHAVFIRANGVFTVVDSGSLNGTYVNRQRVERAQLKNGDEIMIGKFRLVFFTKSAVIS
;
A
#
# COMPACT_ATOMS: atom_id res chain seq x y z
N CYS A 1 -24.50 14.79 -45.60
CA CYS A 1 -25.19 13.61 -45.17
C CYS A 1 -24.25 12.50 -44.77
N ASP A 2 -23.38 12.71 -43.82
CA ASP A 2 -22.61 11.61 -43.30
C ASP A 2 -22.52 11.74 -41.83
N LEU A 3 -23.39 11.00 -41.24
CA LEU A 3 -23.37 10.64 -39.87
C LEU A 3 -22.13 9.81 -39.59
N VAL A 4 -21.07 10.49 -39.28
CA VAL A 4 -20.00 9.86 -38.55
C VAL A 4 -20.60 9.48 -37.20
N ARG A 5 -21.07 8.30 -37.13
CA ARG A 5 -21.38 7.67 -35.91
C ARG A 5 -20.10 7.51 -35.12
N SER A 6 -19.79 8.52 -34.36
CA SER A 6 -18.87 8.38 -33.25
C SER A 6 -19.33 7.20 -32.43
N GLY A 7 -18.56 6.16 -32.49
CA GLY A 7 -18.77 4.99 -31.66
C GLY A 7 -18.72 5.44 -30.23
N GLU A 8 -19.87 5.63 -29.71
CA GLU A 8 -20.11 5.89 -28.31
C GLU A 8 -19.71 4.67 -27.55
N ASN A 9 -18.49 4.67 -27.15
CA ASN A 9 -18.01 3.70 -26.21
C ASN A 9 -18.57 4.08 -24.84
N ARG A 10 -19.84 3.95 -24.70
CA ARG A 10 -20.51 3.94 -23.42
C ARG A 10 -20.28 2.61 -22.78
N ARG A 11 -19.10 2.36 -22.48
CA ARG A 11 -18.90 1.57 -21.31
C ARG A 11 -18.93 2.55 -20.15
N GLY A 12 -20.10 2.77 -19.67
CA GLY A 12 -20.27 3.24 -18.34
C GLY A 12 -19.49 2.31 -17.43
N ARG A 13 -18.25 2.61 -17.30
CA ARG A 13 -17.43 2.03 -16.27
C ARG A 13 -17.81 2.74 -14.98
N LEU A 14 -18.93 2.40 -14.48
CA LEU A 14 -19.20 2.44 -13.06
C LEU A 14 -18.52 1.25 -12.40
N GLY A 15 -17.36 0.93 -12.87
CA GLY A 15 -16.40 0.29 -12.02
C GLY A 15 -15.82 1.44 -11.26
N SER A 16 -16.20 1.63 -10.06
CA SER A 16 -15.43 2.35 -9.11
C SER A 16 -14.12 1.61 -8.93
N ALA A 17 -13.28 1.69 -9.94
CA ALA A 17 -11.89 1.67 -9.67
C ALA A 17 -11.72 2.84 -8.72
N ILE A 18 -11.59 2.54 -7.46
CA ILE A 18 -11.08 3.53 -6.54
C ILE A 18 -9.70 3.80 -7.06
N PRO A 19 -9.47 4.92 -7.75
CA PRO A 19 -8.12 5.26 -8.11
C PRO A 19 -7.34 5.20 -6.81
N VAL A 20 -6.13 4.73 -6.89
CA VAL A 20 -5.17 4.92 -5.81
C VAL A 20 -5.24 6.40 -5.45
N ARG A 21 -6.14 6.74 -4.56
CA ARG A 21 -6.31 8.12 -4.16
C ARG A 21 -5.18 8.42 -3.22
N LYS A 22 -4.29 9.24 -3.70
CA LYS A 22 -3.54 10.10 -2.81
C LYS A 22 -4.58 10.84 -1.98
N ASP A 23 -4.86 10.33 -0.83
CA ASP A 23 -5.63 11.08 0.14
C ASP A 23 -4.69 12.11 0.76
N CYS A 24 -4.45 13.17 -0.01
CA CYS A 24 -3.76 14.35 0.47
C CYS A 24 -4.76 15.23 1.22
N ARG A 25 -5.44 14.67 2.18
CA ARG A 25 -6.11 15.45 3.18
C ARG A 25 -5.45 15.26 4.51
N ILE A 26 -4.39 15.99 4.66
CA ILE A 26 -3.97 16.35 6.00
C ILE A 26 -5.02 17.34 6.49
N ALA A 27 -6.02 16.83 7.11
CA ALA A 27 -6.80 17.66 8.00
C ALA A 27 -5.87 18.01 9.15
N SER A 28 -5.36 19.21 9.12
CA SER A 28 -4.68 19.82 10.24
C SER A 28 -5.73 20.08 11.29
N MET A 29 -6.09 19.09 12.03
CA MET A 29 -6.87 19.21 13.23
C MET A 29 -5.90 19.07 14.38
N THR A 30 -5.58 20.19 14.98
CA THR A 30 -5.00 20.23 16.32
C THR A 30 -6.07 19.69 17.27
N GLU A 31 -6.08 18.42 17.48
CA GLU A 31 -6.89 17.81 18.50
C GLU A 31 -6.21 18.03 19.85
N PRO A 32 -6.91 18.58 20.83
CA PRO A 32 -6.39 18.61 22.19
C PRO A 32 -6.30 17.17 22.71
N ILE A 33 -5.16 16.84 23.23
CA ILE A 33 -4.88 15.57 23.89
C ILE A 33 -5.84 15.45 25.08
N PRO A 34 -6.75 14.50 25.10
CA PRO A 34 -7.46 14.19 26.33
C PRO A 34 -6.49 13.48 27.27
N SER A 35 -6.30 14.09 28.40
CA SER A 35 -5.54 13.52 29.49
C SER A 35 -6.17 12.21 29.96
N ALA A 36 -5.29 11.27 30.19
CA ALA A 36 -5.42 10.01 30.91
C ALA A 36 -6.78 9.74 31.58
N GLY A 37 -7.49 8.81 31.03
CA GLY A 37 -8.49 8.04 31.72
C GLY A 37 -8.12 6.58 31.62
N GLU A 38 -7.68 6.02 32.70
CA GLU A 38 -7.44 4.58 32.80
C GLU A 38 -8.75 3.86 32.54
N THR A 39 -8.84 3.19 31.43
CA THR A 39 -9.89 2.20 31.22
C THR A 39 -9.24 0.85 31.09
N THR A 40 -9.32 0.09 32.15
CA THR A 40 -9.00 -1.33 32.21
C THR A 40 -9.89 -2.06 31.22
N ILE A 41 -9.34 -2.44 30.08
CA ILE A 41 -10.00 -3.37 29.16
C ILE A 41 -9.40 -4.75 29.41
N ILE A 42 -10.19 -5.57 30.07
CA ILE A 42 -9.93 -6.97 30.28
C ILE A 42 -10.14 -7.72 28.95
N GLY A 43 -9.10 -8.37 28.47
CA GLY A 43 -9.20 -9.58 27.69
C GLY A 43 -9.38 -9.45 26.18
N LEU A 44 -8.34 -8.95 25.50
CA LEU A 44 -8.08 -9.36 24.12
C LEU A 44 -6.60 -9.81 24.04
N PRO A 45 -6.29 -10.89 23.34
CA PRO A 45 -4.90 -11.27 23.15
C PRO A 45 -4.20 -10.15 22.39
N ALA A 46 -3.26 -9.50 23.05
CA ALA A 46 -2.39 -8.52 22.43
C ALA A 46 -1.60 -9.25 21.33
N ILE A 47 -1.96 -8.97 20.08
CA ILE A 47 -1.10 -9.32 18.96
C ILE A 47 0.10 -8.38 19.07
N THR A 48 1.13 -8.85 19.73
CA THR A 48 2.41 -8.15 19.79
C THR A 48 3.06 -8.27 18.42
N ILE A 49 2.80 -7.33 17.57
CA ILE A 49 3.60 -7.14 16.35
C ILE A 49 4.89 -6.50 16.84
N PRO A 50 6.06 -7.11 16.63
CA PRO A 50 7.32 -6.48 17.00
C PRO A 50 7.51 -5.23 16.13
N VAL A 51 7.18 -4.10 16.69
CA VAL A 51 7.44 -2.81 16.08
C VAL A 51 8.93 -2.51 16.29
N THR A 52 9.74 -2.90 15.33
CA THR A 52 11.14 -2.46 15.31
C THR A 52 11.15 -1.00 14.89
N SER A 53 10.99 -0.12 15.86
CA SER A 53 10.98 1.32 15.67
C SER A 53 12.38 1.82 15.35
N THR A 54 12.68 1.99 14.07
CA THR A 54 13.83 2.77 13.63
C THR A 54 13.33 3.93 12.79
N GLY A 55 12.84 4.98 13.45
CA GLY A 55 12.49 6.25 12.81
C GLY A 55 11.31 6.22 11.83
N ASP A 56 10.53 5.16 11.83
CA ASP A 56 9.38 5.00 10.97
C ASP A 56 8.10 5.38 11.73
N ARG A 57 7.12 5.89 10.98
CA ARG A 57 5.82 6.17 11.54
C ARG A 57 5.18 4.88 12.06
N PRO A 58 4.74 4.84 13.31
CA PRO A 58 4.01 3.69 13.82
C PRO A 58 2.67 3.54 13.10
N LEU A 59 2.17 2.32 13.03
CA LEU A 59 0.82 2.06 12.55
C LEU A 59 -0.19 2.70 13.49
N THR A 60 -1.16 3.39 12.90
CA THR A 60 -2.25 4.01 13.66
C THR A 60 -3.43 3.05 13.81
N GLN A 61 -4.36 3.37 14.70
CA GLN A 61 -5.58 2.60 14.84
C GLN A 61 -6.38 2.54 13.53
N GLU A 62 -6.40 3.63 12.78
CA GLU A 62 -7.02 3.67 11.45
C GLU A 62 -6.38 2.70 10.44
N ASP A 63 -5.06 2.53 10.53
CA ASP A 63 -4.35 1.57 9.69
C ASP A 63 -4.80 0.14 10.02
N LEU A 64 -4.90 -0.17 11.31
CA LEU A 64 -5.38 -1.47 11.79
C LEU A 64 -6.84 -1.74 11.40
N ASP A 65 -7.70 -0.73 11.53
CA ASP A 65 -9.10 -0.83 11.11
C ASP A 65 -9.23 -1.05 9.60
N THR A 66 -8.38 -0.39 8.82
CA THR A 66 -8.33 -0.57 7.37
C THR A 66 -7.87 -1.98 7.00
N ILE A 67 -6.85 -2.49 7.68
CA ILE A 67 -6.36 -3.86 7.50
C ILE A 67 -7.45 -4.87 7.85
N ALA A 68 -8.18 -4.65 8.95
CA ALA A 68 -9.26 -5.53 9.38
C ALA A 68 -10.43 -5.59 8.38
N ARG A 69 -10.63 -4.52 7.62
CA ARG A 69 -11.69 -4.40 6.60
C ARG A 69 -11.28 -4.88 5.21
N LEU A 70 -10.03 -5.32 5.03
CA LEU A 70 -9.59 -5.85 3.76
C LEU A 70 -10.45 -7.04 3.32
N SER A 71 -10.78 -7.06 2.05
CA SER A 71 -11.44 -8.21 1.43
C SER A 71 -10.44 -9.33 1.18
N GLU A 72 -10.92 -10.54 1.08
CA GLU A 72 -10.09 -11.66 0.67
C GLU A 72 -9.53 -11.42 -0.73
N GLY A 73 -8.27 -11.73 -0.92
CA GLY A 73 -7.57 -11.53 -2.19
C GLY A 73 -7.16 -10.09 -2.46
N THR A 74 -7.32 -9.17 -1.51
CA THR A 74 -6.77 -7.81 -1.57
C THR A 74 -5.62 -7.64 -0.57
N ALA A 75 -4.78 -6.66 -0.82
CA ALA A 75 -3.72 -6.29 0.08
C ALA A 75 -3.62 -4.78 0.24
N LEU A 76 -2.96 -4.35 1.28
CA LEU A 76 -2.75 -2.94 1.60
C LEU A 76 -1.26 -2.69 1.80
N LEU A 77 -0.76 -1.68 1.15
CA LEU A 77 0.57 -1.13 1.42
C LEU A 77 0.41 0.16 2.23
N ILE A 78 1.11 0.23 3.34
CA ILE A 78 1.15 1.42 4.19
C ILE A 78 2.55 2.01 4.15
N SER A 79 2.65 3.26 3.74
CA SER A 79 3.93 3.97 3.74
C SER A 79 4.25 4.44 5.16
N THR A 80 5.34 3.93 5.71
CA THR A 80 5.83 4.29 7.04
C THR A 80 6.96 5.30 7.01
N ARG A 81 7.61 5.47 5.85
CA ARG A 81 8.72 6.40 5.68
C ARG A 81 8.76 7.01 4.27
N GLY A 82 9.20 8.25 4.19
CA GLY A 82 9.35 9.03 2.95
C GLY A 82 8.33 10.17 2.87
N ALA A 83 8.31 10.87 1.75
CA ALA A 83 7.43 12.03 1.54
C ALA A 83 5.93 11.67 1.58
N VAL A 84 5.60 10.40 1.35
CA VAL A 84 4.23 9.87 1.39
C VAL A 84 3.97 9.02 2.64
N SER A 85 4.71 9.27 3.72
CA SER A 85 4.49 8.58 4.99
C SER A 85 3.05 8.77 5.47
N GLY A 86 2.38 7.66 5.79
CA GLY A 86 0.96 7.62 6.13
C GLY A 86 0.02 7.36 4.96
N SER A 87 0.54 7.33 3.74
CA SER A 87 -0.28 6.92 2.59
C SER A 87 -0.57 5.43 2.62
N ARG A 88 -1.77 5.09 2.17
CA ARG A 88 -2.26 3.73 2.06
C ARG A 88 -2.58 3.44 0.61
N TYR A 89 -2.10 2.33 0.11
CA TYR A 89 -2.32 1.90 -1.27
C TYR A 89 -2.98 0.53 -1.26
N LEU A 90 -4.18 0.46 -1.79
CA LEU A 90 -4.91 -0.79 -1.92
C LEU A 90 -4.42 -1.53 -3.17
N LEU A 91 -4.07 -2.79 -3.00
CA LEU A 91 -3.72 -3.71 -4.09
C LEU A 91 -4.93 -4.63 -4.34
N ASP A 92 -5.81 -4.20 -5.20
CA ASP A 92 -7.01 -4.94 -5.61
C ASP A 92 -6.93 -5.47 -7.04
N GLU A 93 -5.95 -5.00 -7.80
CA GLU A 93 -5.68 -5.47 -9.15
C GLU A 93 -4.64 -6.59 -9.19
N ASP A 94 -4.66 -7.38 -10.27
CA ASP A 94 -3.71 -8.47 -10.47
C ASP A 94 -2.29 -7.97 -10.75
N LYS A 95 -2.17 -6.72 -11.20
CA LYS A 95 -0.90 -6.07 -11.47
C LYS A 95 -0.97 -4.60 -11.09
N VAL A 96 -0.12 -4.19 -10.18
CA VAL A 96 0.01 -2.80 -9.72
C VAL A 96 1.45 -2.34 -9.91
N THR A 97 1.64 -1.28 -10.67
CA THR A 97 2.96 -0.72 -10.97
C THR A 97 3.34 0.37 -9.97
N VAL A 98 4.62 0.40 -9.62
CA VAL A 98 5.18 1.38 -8.69
C VAL A 98 6.35 2.09 -9.35
N GLY A 99 6.36 3.41 -9.30
CA GLY A 99 7.44 4.18 -9.85
C GLY A 99 7.29 5.68 -9.69
N ARG A 100 8.23 6.41 -10.24
CA ARG A 100 8.22 7.87 -10.27
C ARG A 100 7.43 8.43 -11.46
N ASP A 101 7.16 7.63 -12.47
CA ASP A 101 6.36 8.03 -13.62
C ASP A 101 4.91 8.21 -13.22
N SER A 102 4.27 9.25 -13.74
CA SER A 102 2.84 9.54 -13.52
C SER A 102 1.90 8.44 -14.03
N ARG A 103 2.41 7.53 -14.83
CA ARG A 103 1.69 6.35 -15.33
C ARG A 103 1.70 5.18 -14.36
N ALA A 104 2.53 5.24 -13.32
CA ALA A 104 2.53 4.22 -12.29
C ALA A 104 1.25 4.31 -11.45
N ASP A 105 0.71 3.16 -11.10
CA ASP A 105 -0.49 3.08 -10.25
C ASP A 105 -0.21 3.62 -8.84
N ILE A 106 1.00 3.35 -8.36
CA ILE A 106 1.53 3.94 -7.13
C ILE A 106 2.67 4.89 -7.52
N LEU A 107 2.38 6.18 -7.44
CA LEU A 107 3.35 7.21 -7.72
C LEU A 107 4.19 7.50 -6.47
N LEU A 108 5.48 7.24 -6.58
CA LEU A 108 6.48 7.62 -5.59
C LEU A 108 7.42 8.66 -6.23
N ASP A 109 7.04 9.91 -6.16
CA ASP A 109 7.77 11.02 -6.78
C ASP A 109 9.04 11.35 -6.01
N ASP A 110 10.11 10.66 -6.34
CA ASP A 110 11.42 10.87 -5.75
C ASP A 110 12.55 10.44 -6.69
N SER A 111 13.68 11.14 -6.60
CA SER A 111 14.85 10.85 -7.42
C SER A 111 15.49 9.48 -7.14
N THR A 112 15.23 8.90 -5.96
CA THR A 112 15.71 7.55 -5.60
C THR A 112 14.84 6.43 -6.17
N VAL A 113 13.70 6.78 -6.77
CA VAL A 113 12.77 5.84 -7.38
C VAL A 113 12.89 5.91 -8.89
N SER A 114 13.03 4.77 -9.54
CA SER A 114 13.02 4.68 -11.00
C SER A 114 11.64 4.95 -11.57
N ARG A 115 11.56 5.36 -12.83
CA ARG A 115 10.28 5.64 -13.51
C ARG A 115 9.32 4.44 -13.44
N SER A 116 9.83 3.26 -13.73
CA SER A 116 9.18 1.97 -13.45
C SER A 116 10.10 1.23 -12.50
N HIS A 117 9.78 1.22 -11.21
CA HIS A 117 10.69 0.69 -10.20
C HIS A 117 10.39 -0.77 -9.88
N ALA A 118 9.15 -1.05 -9.55
CA ALA A 118 8.70 -2.38 -9.20
C ALA A 118 7.26 -2.62 -9.63
N VAL A 119 6.86 -3.86 -9.64
CA VAL A 119 5.50 -4.29 -9.95
C VAL A 119 5.05 -5.29 -8.89
N PHE A 120 3.87 -5.07 -8.33
CA PHE A 120 3.19 -6.04 -7.52
C PHE A 120 2.29 -6.89 -8.41
N ILE A 121 2.40 -8.18 -8.29
CA ILE A 121 1.62 -9.15 -9.07
C ILE A 121 0.86 -10.04 -8.10
N ARG A 122 -0.44 -10.16 -8.33
CA ARG A 122 -1.31 -11.10 -7.61
C ARG A 122 -1.59 -12.29 -8.49
N ALA A 123 -1.33 -13.47 -7.98
CA ALA A 123 -1.67 -14.73 -8.63
C ALA A 123 -2.13 -15.74 -7.57
N ASN A 124 -3.30 -16.31 -7.75
CA ASN A 124 -3.88 -17.29 -6.84
C ASN A 124 -3.94 -16.83 -5.36
N GLY A 125 -4.25 -15.56 -5.16
CA GLY A 125 -4.30 -14.97 -3.80
C GLY A 125 -2.93 -14.69 -3.18
N VAL A 126 -1.86 -14.92 -3.92
CA VAL A 126 -0.49 -14.67 -3.50
C VAL A 126 0.03 -13.41 -4.17
N PHE A 127 0.60 -12.52 -3.39
CA PHE A 127 1.23 -11.30 -3.88
C PHE A 127 2.74 -11.50 -4.01
N THR A 128 3.27 -11.03 -5.12
CA THR A 128 4.70 -11.07 -5.42
C THR A 128 5.14 -9.68 -5.86
N VAL A 129 6.23 -9.19 -5.31
CA VAL A 129 6.90 -8.00 -5.82
C VAL A 129 7.98 -8.42 -6.82
N VAL A 130 8.04 -7.69 -7.92
CA VAL A 130 9.05 -7.89 -8.98
C VAL A 130 9.73 -6.57 -9.27
N ASP A 131 11.04 -6.53 -9.17
CA ASP A 131 11.83 -5.35 -9.57
C ASP A 131 11.83 -5.22 -11.09
N SER A 132 11.59 -4.02 -11.58
CA SER A 132 11.52 -3.73 -13.04
C SER A 132 12.86 -3.27 -13.63
N GLY A 133 13.97 -3.63 -12.99
CA GLY A 133 15.30 -3.13 -13.36
C GLY A 133 15.58 -1.75 -12.79
N SER A 134 15.20 -1.54 -11.54
CA SER A 134 15.41 -0.27 -10.86
C SER A 134 16.89 0.01 -10.60
N LEU A 135 17.24 1.29 -10.59
CA LEU A 135 18.63 1.72 -10.34
C LEU A 135 19.09 1.37 -8.92
N ASN A 136 18.25 1.64 -7.94
CA ASN A 136 18.59 1.44 -6.52
C ASN A 136 18.18 0.06 -5.98
N GLY A 137 17.40 -0.69 -6.74
CA GLY A 137 16.88 -2.00 -6.34
C GLY A 137 15.65 -1.92 -5.43
N THR A 138 14.96 -3.03 -5.36
CA THR A 138 13.83 -3.26 -4.45
C THR A 138 14.29 -4.18 -3.33
N TYR A 139 13.92 -3.86 -2.11
CA TYR A 139 14.30 -4.63 -0.93
C TYR A 139 13.06 -5.13 -0.21
N VAL A 140 13.08 -6.39 0.20
CA VAL A 140 12.08 -6.97 1.08
C VAL A 140 12.77 -7.45 2.35
N ASN A 141 12.30 -6.98 3.50
CA ASN A 141 12.91 -7.26 4.80
C ASN A 141 14.43 -6.98 4.82
N ARG A 142 14.85 -5.87 4.19
CA ARG A 142 16.25 -5.42 4.06
C ARG A 142 17.11 -6.25 3.13
N GLN A 143 16.54 -7.20 2.42
CA GLN A 143 17.25 -7.99 1.41
C GLN A 143 16.87 -7.49 0.01
N ARG A 144 17.88 -7.22 -0.81
CA ARG A 144 17.66 -6.87 -2.22
C ARG A 144 17.10 -8.07 -2.96
N VAL A 145 16.01 -7.86 -3.66
CA VAL A 145 15.31 -8.91 -4.40
C VAL A 145 14.97 -8.43 -5.81
N GLU A 146 15.05 -9.33 -6.75
CA GLU A 146 14.50 -9.13 -8.10
C GLU A 146 13.04 -9.58 -8.14
N ARG A 147 12.73 -10.60 -7.36
CA ARG A 147 11.38 -11.13 -7.20
C ARG A 147 11.25 -11.75 -5.82
N ALA A 148 10.19 -11.40 -5.12
CA ALA A 148 9.90 -11.98 -3.83
C ALA A 148 8.40 -12.13 -3.59
N GLN A 149 8.02 -13.25 -3.04
CA GLN A 149 6.67 -13.49 -2.57
C GLN A 149 6.48 -12.75 -1.25
N LEU A 150 5.38 -12.01 -1.15
CA LEU A 150 5.08 -11.18 0.01
C LEU A 150 4.19 -11.92 1.00
N LYS A 151 4.48 -11.68 2.25
CA LYS A 151 3.70 -12.17 3.40
C LYS A 151 3.16 -10.99 4.20
N ASN A 152 2.14 -11.25 4.97
CA ASN A 152 1.57 -10.25 5.87
C ASN A 152 2.63 -9.71 6.84
N GLY A 153 2.82 -8.41 6.85
CA GLY A 153 3.82 -7.72 7.68
C GLY A 153 5.20 -7.54 7.04
N ASP A 154 5.40 -7.95 5.78
CA ASP A 154 6.68 -7.74 5.10
C ASP A 154 6.95 -6.25 4.84
N GLU A 155 8.18 -5.85 5.12
CA GLU A 155 8.68 -4.52 4.85
C GLU A 155 9.30 -4.45 3.46
N ILE A 156 8.81 -3.53 2.64
CA ILE A 156 9.29 -3.31 1.28
C ILE A 156 9.93 -1.93 1.21
N MET A 157 11.15 -1.86 0.74
CA MET A 157 11.85 -0.60 0.54
C MET A 157 12.07 -0.34 -0.94
N ILE A 158 11.59 0.81 -1.39
CA ILE A 158 11.68 1.30 -2.77
C ILE A 158 12.30 2.69 -2.74
N GLY A 159 13.56 2.80 -3.16
CA GLY A 159 14.32 4.02 -2.96
C GLY A 159 14.42 4.38 -1.47
N LYS A 160 13.99 5.57 -1.10
CA LYS A 160 13.93 6.01 0.30
C LYS A 160 12.60 5.73 1.00
N PHE A 161 11.63 5.21 0.26
CA PHE A 161 10.31 4.88 0.79
C PHE A 161 10.33 3.51 1.45
N ARG A 162 9.64 3.43 2.58
CA ARG A 162 9.42 2.19 3.28
C ARG A 162 7.93 1.93 3.36
N LEU A 163 7.53 0.80 2.83
CA LEU A 163 6.15 0.34 2.76
C LEU A 163 6.02 -0.95 3.57
N VAL A 164 4.92 -1.11 4.26
CA VAL A 164 4.61 -2.37 4.94
C VAL A 164 3.41 -3.00 4.25
N PHE A 165 3.56 -4.26 3.91
CA PHE A 165 2.55 -5.05 3.20
C PHE A 165 1.62 -5.76 4.19
N PHE A 166 0.33 -5.59 3.99
CA PHE A 166 -0.70 -6.29 4.74
C PHE A 166 -1.67 -6.95 3.78
N THR A 167 -2.02 -8.18 4.06
CA THR A 167 -3.03 -8.90 3.31
C THR A 167 -3.91 -9.68 4.27
N LYS A 168 -5.18 -9.77 3.93
CA LYS A 168 -6.05 -10.75 4.56
C LYS A 168 -5.77 -12.07 3.86
N SER A 169 -4.76 -12.77 4.35
CA SER A 169 -4.47 -14.12 3.89
C SER A 169 -5.66 -15.00 4.24
N ALA A 170 -6.22 -15.66 3.25
CA ALA A 170 -7.02 -16.84 3.54
C ALA A 170 -6.10 -17.80 4.31
N VAL A 171 -6.37 -17.99 5.58
CA VAL A 171 -5.72 -19.03 6.35
C VAL A 171 -6.13 -20.34 5.69
N ILE A 172 -5.26 -20.87 4.85
CA ILE A 172 -5.39 -22.25 4.42
C ILE A 172 -5.03 -23.09 5.64
N SER A 173 -6.06 -23.46 6.33
CA SER A 173 -5.95 -24.46 7.36
C SER A 173 -5.73 -25.82 6.74
#